data_f1a65861b45282e52047289dfde8a8f8
#
_entry.id   f1a65861b45282e52047289dfde8a8f8
#
_cell.length_a   1.000
_cell.length_b   1.000
_cell.length_c   1.000
_cell.angle_alpha   90.00
_cell.angle_beta   90.00
_cell.angle_gamma   90.00
#
_symmetry.space_group_name_H-M   'P 1'
#
loop_
_entity.id
_entity.type
_entity.pdbx_description
1 polymer ?
#
loop_
_entity_poly.entity_id
_entity_poly.type
_entity_poly.pdbx_seq_one_letter_code
_entity_poly.pdbx_strand_id
1 'polypeptide(L)'
;MIAVIDVLGFKELLKDNSLEELSRKYRNLIDVKIISSKVLSIDSAGADYLECGTTIFSDTILMWCRDDVPAIECFIISCCSLMKEALELNLFLRGGISYGECIIDLDERTFLGAPIANAYLLEQSQDWIGMSLDINAKNRIDSGRFNLNGLIEYDVPLKKRKKFNTYALHWGQFCYSGTKAKIESAITENMDAKVKIKYRNTVKFIKNTCRDHHANS
;
A
#
# COMPACT_ATOMS: atom_id res chain seq x y z
N MET A 1 -13.89 3.16 0.15
CA MET A 1 -12.67 2.52 0.67
C MET A 1 -11.61 3.58 0.89
N ILE A 2 -10.78 3.43 1.93
CA ILE A 2 -9.73 4.39 2.24
C ILE A 2 -8.46 3.69 2.72
N ALA A 3 -7.28 4.22 2.37
CA ALA A 3 -5.99 3.76 2.85
C ALA A 3 -5.24 4.89 3.56
N VAL A 4 -4.63 4.57 4.69
CA VAL A 4 -3.64 5.40 5.39
C VAL A 4 -2.30 4.69 5.28
N ILE A 5 -1.31 5.36 4.73
CA ILE A 5 -0.02 4.81 4.34
C ILE A 5 1.09 5.67 4.95
N ASP A 6 2.06 5.03 5.58
CA ASP A 6 3.21 5.65 6.23
C ASP A 6 4.50 5.33 5.45
N VAL A 7 5.36 6.32 5.28
CA VAL A 7 6.70 6.15 4.69
C VAL A 7 7.68 5.82 5.81
N LEU A 8 8.06 4.55 5.90
CA LEU A 8 8.94 4.06 6.93
C LEU A 8 10.34 4.69 6.85
N GLY A 9 10.86 5.14 8.00
CA GLY A 9 12.19 5.74 8.08
C GLY A 9 12.24 7.19 7.56
N PHE A 10 11.11 7.90 7.50
CA PHE A 10 11.04 9.25 6.96
C PHE A 10 12.01 10.25 7.61
N LYS A 11 12.24 10.13 8.91
CA LYS A 11 13.22 10.98 9.63
C LYS A 11 14.64 10.79 9.13
N GLU A 12 15.02 9.59 8.80
CA GLU A 12 16.32 9.25 8.21
C GLU A 12 16.38 9.75 6.76
N LEU A 13 15.30 9.58 5.98
CA LEU A 13 15.22 10.11 4.63
C LEU A 13 15.41 11.63 4.59
N LEU A 14 14.86 12.38 5.56
CA LEU A 14 15.06 13.82 5.68
C LEU A 14 16.50 14.23 5.99
N LYS A 15 17.28 13.36 6.65
CA LYS A 15 18.70 13.62 6.92
C LYS A 15 19.59 13.33 5.71
N ASP A 16 19.24 12.29 4.95
CA ASP A 16 20.08 11.73 3.90
C ASP A 16 19.77 12.29 2.51
N ASN A 17 18.65 13.02 2.34
CA ASN A 17 18.23 13.58 1.06
C ASN A 17 17.88 15.06 1.21
N SER A 18 18.09 15.84 0.13
CA SER A 18 17.55 17.19 0.07
C SER A 18 16.01 17.19 -0.02
N LEU A 19 15.37 18.27 0.41
CA LEU A 19 13.91 18.44 0.27
C LEU A 19 13.47 18.39 -1.19
N GLU A 20 14.32 18.85 -2.12
CA GLU A 20 14.05 18.81 -3.54
C GLU A 20 14.03 17.37 -4.09
N GLU A 21 14.99 16.53 -3.67
CA GLU A 21 15.02 15.11 -4.04
C GLU A 21 13.83 14.36 -3.49
N LEU A 22 13.48 14.57 -2.22
CA LEU A 22 12.29 13.97 -1.62
C LEU A 22 11.02 14.43 -2.34
N SER A 23 10.86 15.71 -2.60
CA SER A 23 9.72 16.27 -3.35
C SER A 23 9.59 15.63 -4.73
N ARG A 24 10.71 15.39 -5.43
CA ARG A 24 10.72 14.70 -6.72
C ARG A 24 10.28 13.24 -6.58
N LYS A 25 10.80 12.49 -5.59
CA LYS A 25 10.38 11.11 -5.31
C LYS A 25 8.88 11.02 -5.04
N TYR A 26 8.34 11.93 -4.23
CA TYR A 26 6.91 11.97 -3.92
C TYR A 26 6.04 12.32 -5.13
N ARG A 27 6.47 13.25 -5.97
CA ARG A 27 5.77 13.54 -7.25
C ARG A 27 5.73 12.30 -8.14
N ASN A 28 6.83 11.60 -8.31
CA ASN A 28 6.88 10.37 -9.10
C ASN A 28 5.91 9.31 -8.58
N LEU A 29 5.80 9.13 -7.25
CA LEU A 29 4.82 8.22 -6.65
C LEU A 29 3.37 8.56 -7.03
N ILE A 30 3.03 9.85 -7.08
CA ILE A 30 1.67 10.30 -7.41
C ILE A 30 1.40 10.15 -8.91
N ASP A 31 2.35 10.50 -9.76
CA ASP A 31 2.19 10.46 -11.22
C ASP A 31 1.94 9.04 -11.74
N VAL A 32 2.63 8.04 -11.18
CA VAL A 32 2.41 6.62 -11.53
C VAL A 32 0.99 6.17 -11.17
N LYS A 33 0.46 6.62 -10.04
CA LYS A 33 -0.92 6.33 -9.64
C LYS A 33 -1.94 6.88 -10.66
N ILE A 34 -1.74 8.11 -11.12
CA ILE A 34 -2.64 8.76 -12.11
C ILE A 34 -2.61 7.97 -13.41
N ILE A 35 -1.45 7.49 -13.84
CA ILE A 35 -1.31 6.69 -15.07
C ILE A 35 -2.02 5.34 -14.91
N SER A 36 -1.83 4.65 -13.78
CA SER A 36 -2.46 3.34 -13.53
C SER A 36 -3.98 3.44 -13.50
N SER A 37 -4.54 4.48 -12.88
CA SER A 37 -6.00 4.69 -12.86
C SER A 37 -6.56 5.02 -14.23
N LYS A 38 -5.85 5.77 -15.07
CA LYS A 38 -6.26 6.08 -16.45
C LYS A 38 -6.23 4.87 -17.38
N VAL A 39 -5.24 4.00 -17.25
CA VAL A 39 -5.12 2.78 -18.07
C VAL A 39 -6.26 1.81 -17.79
N LEU A 40 -6.68 1.65 -16.54
CA LEU A 40 -7.79 0.78 -16.17
C LEU A 40 -9.16 1.32 -16.61
N SER A 41 -9.30 2.64 -16.80
CA SER A 41 -10.55 3.26 -17.26
C SER A 41 -10.76 3.19 -18.78
N ILE A 42 -9.73 2.90 -19.57
CA ILE A 42 -9.81 2.81 -21.04
C ILE A 42 -10.54 1.54 -21.49
N ASP A 43 -10.47 0.45 -20.70
CA ASP A 43 -11.10 -0.82 -21.05
C ASP A 43 -12.59 -0.91 -20.66
N SER A 44 -13.13 0.03 -19.90
CA SER A 44 -14.54 0.11 -19.55
C SER A 44 -15.23 1.19 -20.39
N ALA A 45 -15.97 0.77 -21.40
CA ALA A 45 -16.75 1.64 -22.29
C ALA A 45 -17.78 2.48 -21.49
N GLY A 46 -17.50 3.76 -21.30
CA GLY A 46 -18.38 4.72 -20.63
C GLY A 46 -17.66 5.44 -19.49
N ALA A 47 -16.78 6.34 -19.85
CA ALA A 47 -15.82 6.96 -18.96
C ALA A 47 -16.44 8.05 -18.07
N ASP A 48 -16.89 7.67 -16.90
CA ASP A 48 -16.64 8.48 -15.72
C ASP A 48 -15.31 8.00 -15.14
N TYR A 49 -14.32 8.89 -15.06
CA TYR A 49 -12.98 8.56 -14.59
C TYR A 49 -13.05 7.91 -13.19
N LEU A 50 -12.55 6.69 -13.09
CA LEU A 50 -12.41 5.99 -11.81
C LEU A 50 -11.25 6.63 -11.02
N GLU A 51 -11.48 7.84 -10.52
CA GLU A 51 -10.45 8.57 -9.78
C GLU A 51 -10.33 8.08 -8.34
N CYS A 52 -9.16 7.54 -8.03
CA CYS A 52 -8.75 7.41 -6.64
C CYS A 52 -8.22 8.76 -6.15
N GLY A 53 -8.89 9.36 -5.19
CA GLY A 53 -8.39 10.55 -4.53
C GLY A 53 -7.07 10.27 -3.78
N THR A 54 -6.19 11.25 -3.69
CA THR A 54 -4.94 11.14 -2.93
C THR A 54 -4.54 12.48 -2.34
N THR A 55 -4.08 12.47 -1.11
CA THR A 55 -3.40 13.61 -0.50
C THR A 55 -2.19 13.14 0.30
N ILE A 56 -1.20 14.01 0.44
CA ILE A 56 0.02 13.72 1.19
C ILE A 56 0.21 14.79 2.25
N PHE A 57 0.51 14.34 3.44
CA PHE A 57 0.92 15.21 4.54
C PHE A 57 2.14 14.60 5.24
N SER A 58 3.31 15.22 5.09
CA SER A 58 4.58 14.71 5.63
C SER A 58 4.90 13.31 5.11
N ASP A 59 4.99 12.31 5.99
CA ASP A 59 5.21 10.90 5.71
C ASP A 59 3.93 10.10 5.49
N THR A 60 2.78 10.73 5.64
CA THR A 60 1.47 10.08 5.49
C THR A 60 0.87 10.34 4.11
N ILE A 61 0.50 9.26 3.43
CA ILE A 61 -0.27 9.30 2.19
C ILE A 61 -1.67 8.79 2.49
N LEU A 62 -2.69 9.57 2.17
CA LEU A 62 -4.08 9.18 2.24
C LEU A 62 -4.60 8.93 0.83
N MET A 63 -5.22 7.76 0.61
CA MET A 63 -5.87 7.43 -0.66
C MET A 63 -7.30 6.98 -0.39
N TRP A 64 -8.22 7.29 -1.32
CA TRP A 64 -9.62 6.88 -1.20
C TRP A 64 -10.28 6.66 -2.55
N CYS A 65 -11.38 5.91 -2.56
CA CYS A 65 -12.27 5.75 -3.71
C CYS A 65 -13.73 5.70 -3.28
N ARG A 66 -14.63 5.81 -4.24
CA ARG A 66 -16.07 5.61 -4.06
C ARG A 66 -16.38 4.16 -3.72
N ASP A 67 -17.63 3.91 -3.23
CA ASP A 67 -18.12 2.56 -2.94
C ASP A 67 -18.86 1.97 -4.17
N ASP A 68 -18.10 1.68 -5.20
CA ASP A 68 -18.55 0.86 -6.32
C ASP A 68 -17.46 -0.16 -6.70
N VAL A 69 -17.86 -1.27 -7.32
CA VAL A 69 -16.93 -2.37 -7.59
C VAL A 69 -15.76 -1.93 -8.47
N PRO A 70 -15.97 -1.24 -9.62
CA PRO A 70 -14.85 -0.81 -10.46
C PRO A 70 -13.89 0.15 -9.74
N ALA A 71 -14.42 1.09 -8.92
CA ALA A 71 -13.58 2.03 -8.19
C ALA A 71 -12.73 1.32 -7.12
N ILE A 72 -13.30 0.35 -6.42
CA ILE A 72 -12.57 -0.42 -5.40
C ILE A 72 -11.49 -1.30 -6.05
N GLU A 73 -11.77 -1.97 -7.16
CA GLU A 73 -10.77 -2.75 -7.90
C GLU A 73 -9.62 -1.87 -8.40
N CYS A 74 -9.95 -0.72 -9.00
CA CYS A 74 -8.97 0.28 -9.41
C CYS A 74 -8.12 0.77 -8.24
N PHE A 75 -8.75 1.04 -7.09
CA PHE A 75 -8.07 1.47 -5.86
C PHE A 75 -7.06 0.42 -5.36
N ILE A 76 -7.44 -0.86 -5.33
CA ILE A 76 -6.54 -1.95 -4.91
C ILE A 76 -5.32 -2.03 -5.83
N ILE A 77 -5.52 -1.99 -7.15
CA ILE A 77 -4.42 -2.02 -8.13
C ILE A 77 -3.55 -0.76 -8.02
N SER A 78 -4.16 0.41 -7.80
CA SER A 78 -3.41 1.67 -7.58
C SER A 78 -2.54 1.59 -6.32
N CYS A 79 -3.04 1.01 -5.24
CA CYS A 79 -2.26 0.78 -4.03
C CYS A 79 -1.10 -0.22 -4.27
N CYS A 80 -1.32 -1.29 -5.05
CA CYS A 80 -0.25 -2.22 -5.44
C CYS A 80 0.83 -1.53 -6.28
N SER A 81 0.42 -0.69 -7.24
CA SER A 81 1.34 0.08 -8.09
C SER A 81 2.15 1.09 -7.28
N LEU A 82 1.50 1.76 -6.32
CA LEU A 82 2.18 2.66 -5.38
C LEU A 82 3.26 1.93 -4.56
N MET A 83 2.95 0.75 -4.04
CA MET A 83 3.92 -0.09 -3.31
C MET A 83 5.13 -0.45 -4.17
N LYS A 84 4.89 -0.86 -5.43
CA LYS A 84 5.93 -1.20 -6.38
C LYS A 84 6.84 -0.01 -6.65
N GLU A 85 6.26 1.13 -7.03
CA GLU A 85 7.01 2.34 -7.36
C GLU A 85 7.81 2.87 -6.17
N ALA A 86 7.22 2.86 -4.99
CA ALA A 86 7.92 3.23 -3.77
C ALA A 86 9.19 2.40 -3.57
N LEU A 87 9.10 1.09 -3.78
CA LEU A 87 10.28 0.21 -3.70
C LEU A 87 11.35 0.56 -4.74
N GLU A 88 10.96 0.94 -5.96
CA GLU A 88 11.90 1.37 -7.00
C GLU A 88 12.63 2.66 -6.58
N LEU A 89 11.93 3.57 -5.92
CA LEU A 89 12.47 4.82 -5.37
C LEU A 89 13.21 4.67 -4.03
N ASN A 90 13.38 3.44 -3.51
CA ASN A 90 13.91 3.13 -2.18
C ASN A 90 13.09 3.74 -1.04
N LEU A 91 11.78 3.86 -1.23
CA LEU A 91 10.83 4.21 -0.19
C LEU A 91 10.09 2.94 0.27
N PHE A 92 10.03 2.75 1.57
CA PHE A 92 9.36 1.59 2.15
C PHE A 92 8.04 2.03 2.77
N LEU A 93 6.93 1.48 2.26
CA LEU A 93 5.60 1.86 2.67
C LEU A 93 4.97 0.80 3.57
N ARG A 94 4.18 1.27 4.53
CA ARG A 94 3.29 0.45 5.33
C ARG A 94 1.92 1.11 5.36
N GLY A 95 0.84 0.34 5.22
CA GLY A 95 -0.49 0.93 5.18
C GLY A 95 -1.58 0.02 5.70
N GLY A 96 -2.65 0.66 6.17
CA GLY A 96 -3.91 0.01 6.49
C GLY A 96 -5.00 0.49 5.55
N ILE A 97 -5.88 -0.42 5.15
CA ILE A 97 -7.04 -0.15 4.30
C ILE A 97 -8.30 -0.45 5.11
N SER A 98 -9.24 0.49 5.14
CA SER A 98 -10.52 0.36 5.81
C SER A 98 -11.68 0.73 4.90
N TYR A 99 -12.89 0.37 5.31
CA TYR A 99 -14.12 0.65 4.59
C TYR A 99 -15.19 1.24 5.51
N GLY A 100 -15.96 2.20 5.00
CA GLY A 100 -17.11 2.83 5.66
C GLY A 100 -17.32 4.26 5.19
N GLU A 101 -18.32 4.91 5.77
CA GLU A 101 -18.62 6.31 5.49
C GLU A 101 -17.52 7.24 6.03
N CYS A 102 -17.12 8.19 5.19
CA CYS A 102 -16.22 9.28 5.58
C CYS A 102 -16.55 10.54 4.77
N ILE A 103 -16.24 11.67 5.36
CA ILE A 103 -16.30 12.98 4.72
C ILE A 103 -14.90 13.32 4.23
N ILE A 104 -14.78 13.59 2.93
CA ILE A 104 -13.54 14.06 2.31
C ILE A 104 -13.88 15.32 1.54
N ASP A 105 -13.53 16.45 2.12
CA ASP A 105 -13.69 17.77 1.56
C ASP A 105 -12.31 18.36 1.29
N LEU A 106 -11.97 18.50 0.02
CA LEU A 106 -10.67 19.00 -0.41
C LEU A 106 -10.58 20.51 -0.30
N ASP A 107 -11.68 21.23 -0.45
CA ASP A 107 -11.74 22.68 -0.38
C ASP A 107 -11.57 23.14 1.07
N GLU A 108 -12.31 22.52 1.97
CA GLU A 108 -12.21 22.77 3.43
C GLU A 108 -11.06 21.96 4.08
N ARG A 109 -10.35 21.13 3.32
CA ARG A 109 -9.24 20.25 3.78
C ARG A 109 -9.67 19.37 4.96
N THR A 110 -10.90 18.90 4.92
CA THR A 110 -11.51 18.12 5.99
C THR A 110 -11.57 16.65 5.64
N PHE A 111 -11.01 15.83 6.53
CA PHE A 111 -10.96 14.38 6.41
C PHE A 111 -11.49 13.77 7.71
N LEU A 112 -12.73 13.30 7.72
CA LEU A 112 -13.41 12.79 8.92
C LEU A 112 -14.09 11.45 8.67
N GLY A 113 -13.94 10.52 9.59
CA GLY A 113 -14.66 9.25 9.56
C GLY A 113 -13.92 8.11 10.24
N ALA A 114 -14.70 7.16 10.76
CA ALA A 114 -14.14 5.97 11.40
C ALA A 114 -13.18 5.18 10.50
N PRO A 115 -13.40 5.04 9.18
CA PRO A 115 -12.47 4.31 8.32
C PRO A 115 -11.06 4.90 8.30
N ILE A 116 -10.91 6.22 8.42
CA ILE A 116 -9.59 6.87 8.47
C ILE A 116 -8.85 6.47 9.74
N ALA A 117 -9.53 6.54 10.88
CA ALA A 117 -8.97 6.14 12.17
C ALA A 117 -8.63 4.64 12.20
N ASN A 118 -9.51 3.78 11.66
CA ASN A 118 -9.31 2.33 11.61
C ASN A 118 -8.11 1.97 10.71
N ALA A 119 -8.00 2.58 9.52
CA ALA A 119 -6.88 2.38 8.62
C ALA A 119 -5.55 2.81 9.27
N TYR A 120 -5.53 3.94 9.96
CA TYR A 120 -4.37 4.40 10.72
C TYR A 120 -3.99 3.43 11.85
N LEU A 121 -4.96 2.97 12.65
CA LEU A 121 -4.69 2.02 13.74
C LEU A 121 -4.17 0.68 13.20
N LEU A 122 -4.71 0.20 12.09
CA LEU A 122 -4.21 -0.99 11.43
C LEU A 122 -2.78 -0.77 10.92
N GLU A 123 -2.51 0.34 10.21
CA GLU A 123 -1.17 0.70 9.77
C GLU A 123 -0.18 0.66 10.94
N GLN A 124 -0.49 1.35 12.04
CA GLN A 124 0.36 1.43 13.23
C GLN A 124 0.58 0.07 13.91
N SER A 125 -0.35 -0.87 13.80
CA SER A 125 -0.26 -2.19 14.42
C SER A 125 0.64 -3.17 13.68
N GLN A 126 0.86 -2.98 12.39
CA GLN A 126 1.59 -3.89 11.51
C GLN A 126 3.11 -3.82 11.72
N ASP A 127 3.78 -4.94 11.46
CA ASP A 127 5.23 -5.10 11.66
C ASP A 127 5.92 -5.66 10.41
N TRP A 128 5.66 -5.03 9.26
CA TRP A 128 6.22 -5.37 7.95
C TRP A 128 6.18 -4.16 6.99
N ILE A 129 6.75 -4.30 5.80
CA ILE A 129 6.59 -3.40 4.65
C ILE A 129 5.48 -4.00 3.80
N GLY A 130 4.31 -3.39 3.81
CA GLY A 130 3.13 -3.92 3.13
C GLY A 130 1.86 -3.22 3.57
N MET A 131 0.76 -3.56 2.91
CA MET A 131 -0.57 -3.01 3.22
C MET A 131 -1.58 -4.15 3.36
N SER A 132 -2.51 -4.00 4.29
CA SER A 132 -3.58 -4.97 4.51
C SER A 132 -4.92 -4.31 4.80
N LEU A 133 -5.99 -5.09 4.64
CA LEU A 133 -7.36 -4.67 4.89
C LEU A 133 -7.72 -4.90 6.36
N ASP A 134 -8.48 -3.97 6.95
CA ASP A 134 -9.15 -4.22 8.23
C ASP A 134 -10.38 -5.14 8.03
N ILE A 135 -11.06 -5.46 9.13
CA ILE A 135 -12.22 -6.36 9.08
C ILE A 135 -13.38 -5.76 8.27
N ASN A 136 -13.56 -4.44 8.28
CA ASN A 136 -14.64 -3.78 7.53
C ASN A 136 -14.37 -3.83 6.02
N ALA A 137 -13.14 -3.52 5.61
CA ALA A 137 -12.73 -3.63 4.23
C ALA A 137 -12.75 -5.09 3.74
N LYS A 138 -12.29 -6.04 4.57
CA LYS A 138 -12.39 -7.48 4.26
C LYS A 138 -13.85 -7.90 4.03
N ASN A 139 -14.75 -7.57 4.94
CA ASN A 139 -16.17 -7.89 4.83
C ASN A 139 -16.80 -7.28 3.57
N ARG A 140 -16.41 -6.05 3.21
CA ARG A 140 -16.88 -5.41 1.97
C ARG A 140 -16.43 -6.17 0.72
N ILE A 141 -15.20 -6.64 0.69
CA ILE A 141 -14.67 -7.48 -0.39
C ILE A 141 -15.41 -8.84 -0.43
N ASP A 142 -15.54 -9.51 0.71
CA ASP A 142 -16.17 -10.83 0.80
C ASP A 142 -17.67 -10.80 0.42
N SER A 143 -18.36 -9.68 0.68
CA SER A 143 -19.78 -9.49 0.34
C SER A 143 -20.06 -9.11 -1.11
N GLY A 144 -19.04 -8.75 -1.88
CA GLY A 144 -19.15 -8.28 -3.26
C GLY A 144 -18.64 -9.31 -4.27
N ARG A 145 -18.86 -8.99 -5.55
CA ARG A 145 -18.27 -9.75 -6.67
C ARG A 145 -17.06 -9.00 -7.21
N PHE A 146 -15.96 -9.06 -6.47
CA PHE A 146 -14.72 -8.39 -6.83
C PHE A 146 -13.76 -9.34 -7.55
N ASN A 147 -13.05 -8.79 -8.53
CA ASN A 147 -11.83 -9.42 -9.01
C ASN A 147 -10.74 -9.23 -7.96
N LEU A 148 -10.30 -10.31 -7.34
CA LEU A 148 -9.29 -10.28 -6.27
C LEU A 148 -7.84 -10.11 -6.78
N ASN A 149 -7.65 -9.75 -8.05
CA ASN A 149 -6.33 -9.38 -8.56
C ASN A 149 -5.75 -8.24 -7.72
N GLY A 150 -4.57 -8.47 -7.18
CA GLY A 150 -3.94 -7.52 -6.25
C GLY A 150 -4.20 -7.78 -4.78
N LEU A 151 -5.02 -8.79 -4.42
CA LEU A 151 -5.25 -9.22 -3.04
C LEU A 151 -4.83 -10.68 -2.84
N ILE A 152 -4.36 -11.00 -1.63
CA ILE A 152 -4.05 -12.36 -1.21
C ILE A 152 -4.40 -12.52 0.27
N GLU A 153 -5.03 -13.65 0.62
CA GLU A 153 -5.20 -14.00 2.04
C GLU A 153 -3.85 -14.23 2.70
N TYR A 154 -3.62 -13.56 3.81
CA TYR A 154 -2.35 -13.62 4.51
C TYR A 154 -2.49 -13.42 6.01
N ASP A 155 -1.65 -14.13 6.77
CA ASP A 155 -1.44 -13.90 8.19
C ASP A 155 -0.53 -12.70 8.41
N VAL A 156 -1.10 -11.49 8.34
CA VAL A 156 -0.37 -10.23 8.45
C VAL A 156 0.34 -10.14 9.79
N PRO A 157 1.67 -9.93 9.80
CA PRO A 157 2.42 -9.81 11.05
C PRO A 157 2.10 -8.47 11.74
N LEU A 158 1.66 -8.57 12.98
CA LEU A 158 1.42 -7.44 13.86
C LEU A 158 2.53 -7.33 14.92
N LYS A 159 2.69 -6.14 15.49
CA LYS A 159 3.57 -5.90 16.64
C LYS A 159 3.29 -6.89 17.78
N LYS A 160 4.28 -7.13 18.65
CA LYS A 160 4.21 -8.10 19.74
C LYS A 160 3.99 -9.55 19.26
N ARG A 161 4.49 -9.89 18.06
CA ARG A 161 4.41 -11.24 17.44
C ARG A 161 2.99 -11.77 17.24
N LYS A 162 2.00 -10.89 17.19
CA LYS A 162 0.63 -11.25 16.84
C LYS A 162 0.49 -11.37 15.32
N LYS A 163 -0.61 -12.01 14.89
CA LYS A 163 -0.99 -12.11 13.49
C LYS A 163 -2.46 -11.78 13.34
N PHE A 164 -2.81 -11.30 12.16
CA PHE A 164 -4.18 -11.01 11.76
C PHE A 164 -4.44 -11.60 10.37
N ASN A 165 -5.33 -12.58 10.30
CA ASN A 165 -5.71 -13.19 9.02
C ASN A 165 -6.68 -12.28 8.29
N THR A 166 -6.25 -11.77 7.14
CA THR A 166 -7.02 -10.85 6.30
C THR A 166 -6.46 -10.83 4.88
N TYR A 167 -7.01 -10.00 4.01
CA TYR A 167 -6.39 -9.69 2.74
C TYR A 167 -5.21 -8.73 2.91
N ALA A 168 -4.08 -9.10 2.32
CA ALA A 168 -2.94 -8.22 2.09
C ALA A 168 -2.88 -7.84 0.61
N LEU A 169 -2.32 -6.66 0.30
CA LEU A 169 -2.02 -6.32 -1.08
C LEU A 169 -0.95 -7.27 -1.63
N HIS A 170 -1.25 -7.89 -2.77
CA HIS A 170 -0.32 -8.78 -3.47
C HIS A 170 0.63 -7.99 -4.40
N TRP A 171 1.23 -6.92 -3.87
CA TRP A 171 2.14 -6.05 -4.61
C TRP A 171 3.38 -6.80 -5.15
N GLY A 172 3.78 -7.90 -4.51
CA GLY A 172 4.91 -8.71 -4.93
C GLY A 172 4.74 -9.34 -6.32
N GLN A 173 3.50 -9.60 -6.79
CA GLN A 173 3.25 -10.10 -8.14
C GLN A 173 3.65 -9.09 -9.24
N PHE A 174 3.71 -7.81 -8.91
CA PHE A 174 4.12 -6.75 -9.82
C PHE A 174 5.61 -6.42 -9.73
N CYS A 175 6.35 -7.11 -8.86
CA CYS A 175 7.76 -6.85 -8.61
C CYS A 175 8.66 -7.73 -9.48
N TYR A 176 9.80 -7.19 -9.91
CA TYR A 176 10.82 -7.91 -10.65
C TYR A 176 11.61 -8.87 -9.74
N SER A 177 12.33 -9.82 -10.33
CA SER A 177 13.12 -10.85 -9.64
C SER A 177 14.12 -10.31 -8.60
N GLY A 178 14.51 -9.03 -8.67
CA GLY A 178 15.42 -8.39 -7.72
C GLY A 178 14.82 -7.81 -6.45
N THR A 179 13.48 -7.73 -6.34
CA THR A 179 12.83 -7.03 -5.22
C THR A 179 13.15 -7.64 -3.86
N LYS A 180 13.17 -8.98 -3.77
CA LYS A 180 13.55 -9.68 -2.55
C LYS A 180 15.00 -9.37 -2.16
N ALA A 181 15.92 -9.44 -3.10
CA ALA A 181 17.33 -9.13 -2.88
C ALA A 181 17.53 -7.67 -2.45
N LYS A 182 16.76 -6.74 -3.01
CA LYS A 182 16.76 -5.33 -2.63
C LYS A 182 16.32 -5.15 -1.17
N ILE A 183 15.28 -5.82 -0.72
CA ILE A 183 14.81 -5.74 0.67
C ILE A 183 15.81 -6.45 1.61
N GLU A 184 16.38 -7.59 1.22
CA GLU A 184 17.39 -8.30 2.00
C GLU A 184 18.68 -7.46 2.14
N SER A 185 19.13 -6.78 1.09
CA SER A 185 20.32 -5.92 1.10
C SER A 185 20.16 -4.65 1.95
N ALA A 186 18.92 -4.20 2.13
CA ALA A 186 18.63 -3.06 3.00
C ALA A 186 18.78 -3.40 4.50
N ILE A 187 18.92 -4.69 4.88
CA ILE A 187 19.14 -5.12 6.26
C ILE A 187 20.62 -4.96 6.60
N THR A 188 20.96 -3.94 7.36
CA THR A 188 22.34 -3.71 7.83
C THR A 188 22.59 -4.25 9.24
N GLU A 189 23.86 -4.49 9.59
CA GLU A 189 24.24 -4.99 10.93
C GLU A 189 23.83 -4.01 12.02
N ASN A 190 23.97 -2.72 11.79
CA ASN A 190 23.69 -1.65 12.76
C ASN A 190 22.21 -1.24 12.82
N MET A 191 21.35 -1.85 12.02
CA MET A 191 19.92 -1.55 12.02
C MET A 191 19.26 -1.98 13.34
N ASP A 192 18.35 -1.15 13.86
CA ASP A 192 17.57 -1.48 15.07
C ASP A 192 16.81 -2.83 14.91
N ALA A 193 16.79 -3.61 15.98
CA ALA A 193 16.17 -4.93 15.97
C ALA A 193 14.69 -4.93 15.57
N LYS A 194 13.93 -3.88 15.96
CA LYS A 194 12.52 -3.74 15.58
C LYS A 194 12.37 -3.45 14.09
N VAL A 195 13.30 -2.69 13.53
CA VAL A 195 13.31 -2.42 12.08
C VAL A 195 13.68 -3.69 11.33
N LYS A 196 14.69 -4.45 11.75
CA LYS A 196 15.07 -5.75 11.14
C LYS A 196 13.89 -6.73 11.07
N ILE A 197 13.02 -6.76 12.09
CA ILE A 197 11.85 -7.63 12.10
C ILE A 197 10.91 -7.30 10.95
N LYS A 198 10.64 -6.02 10.67
CA LYS A 198 9.77 -5.59 9.55
C LYS A 198 10.28 -6.12 8.21
N TYR A 199 11.58 -5.95 7.94
CA TYR A 199 12.20 -6.43 6.70
C TYR A 199 12.13 -7.96 6.59
N ARG A 200 12.43 -8.70 7.67
CA ARG A 200 12.33 -10.17 7.68
C ARG A 200 10.90 -10.66 7.44
N ASN A 201 9.90 -10.02 8.03
CA ASN A 201 8.50 -10.35 7.80
C ASN A 201 8.12 -10.10 6.33
N THR A 202 8.62 -9.04 5.72
CA THR A 202 8.39 -8.72 4.32
C THR A 202 9.06 -9.72 3.38
N VAL A 203 10.30 -10.10 3.66
CA VAL A 203 11.00 -11.16 2.89
C VAL A 203 10.21 -12.48 2.98
N LYS A 204 9.66 -12.82 4.15
CA LYS A 204 8.80 -13.99 4.31
C LYS A 204 7.52 -13.89 3.49
N PHE A 205 6.88 -12.73 3.45
CA PHE A 205 5.72 -12.48 2.59
C PHE A 205 6.06 -12.73 1.12
N ILE A 206 7.12 -12.13 0.61
CA ILE A 206 7.56 -12.31 -0.79
C ILE A 206 7.83 -13.79 -1.09
N LYS A 207 8.56 -14.50 -0.23
CA LYS A 207 8.84 -15.93 -0.40
C LYS A 207 7.58 -16.80 -0.47
N ASN A 208 6.54 -16.44 0.29
CA ASN A 208 5.32 -17.23 0.36
C ASN A 208 4.31 -16.88 -0.75
N THR A 209 4.37 -15.69 -1.31
CA THR A 209 3.35 -15.16 -2.22
C THR A 209 3.83 -14.98 -3.67
N CYS A 210 5.12 -14.72 -3.86
CA CYS A 210 5.70 -14.66 -5.19
C CYS A 210 6.26 -16.03 -5.55
N ARG A 211 5.58 -16.76 -6.42
CA ARG A 211 6.14 -17.98 -7.01
C ARG A 211 7.32 -17.56 -7.89
N ASP A 212 8.48 -18.18 -7.67
CA ASP A 212 9.60 -18.03 -8.58
C ASP A 212 9.14 -18.49 -9.97
N HIS A 213 9.01 -17.56 -10.92
CA HIS A 213 8.70 -17.83 -12.32
C HIS A 213 9.87 -18.56 -13.04
N HIS A 214 10.77 -19.21 -12.32
CA HIS A 214 11.96 -19.90 -12.84
C HIS A 214 11.88 -21.42 -12.71
N ALA A 215 10.70 -22.02 -12.68
CA ALA A 215 10.59 -23.48 -12.70
C ALA A 215 9.88 -23.98 -13.98
N ASN A 216 10.17 -23.42 -15.16
CA ASN A 216 9.94 -24.06 -16.47
C ASN A 216 10.54 -23.20 -17.59
N SER A 217 11.82 -23.41 -17.83
CA SER A 217 12.46 -23.18 -19.14
C SER A 217 13.57 -24.20 -19.34
#